data_7fb4dbd35c1d6f94c2144997f35cc40e
#
_entry.id   7fb4dbd35c1d6f94c2144997f35cc40e
#
_cell.length_a   1.000
_cell.length_b   1.000
_cell.length_c   1.000
_cell.angle_alpha   90.00
_cell.angle_beta   90.00
_cell.angle_gamma   90.00
#
_symmetry.space_group_name_H-M   'P 1'
#
loop_
_entity.id
_entity.type
_entity.pdbx_description
1 polymer ?
#
loop_
_entity_poly.entity_id
_entity_poly.type
_entity_poly.pdbx_seq_one_letter_code
_entity_poly.pdbx_strand_id
1 'polypeptide(L)'
;SSVDKLDVIAALDRLGVHYTEYGAPGFDPAAEKLSRLTLPVTRSVPVAFGMTCKKGLMPDRDENLRALVECPTPTLTLVGKSHALQVRDVLKTDLDENLRIIEQSVAYATKNDKTVIFDAEHFFDGYRYDAEYAVKTLAAAVRGGAKVLTLCDTNGGALPDDVKEITARIVERFPEVRIGIHCHNDNGLAVASTLAAVKAGATHVQGTLLGIGERCGNANLSTLLPLLVRAGYVSGIDLKLLTPVARTVAEITNITIPDFYPYVGAGAFSHKAGLHADGILKAGGSFEHVDPASVGNIRQLLLSKEAGKHLLIAKLKPFFPDIAENAEGLKRIARALKEREDAGYTYEAAEASFVILAGKILDRDVTRFEPIGYSVTNTSDEPECTASTTIRVGDVTRSASAKGLGPVHALDKAMRECMLNFFPSIDKVSLIDYKVRVINPRSATGAAVRVLITTTDGRHIWKTVGVSEDIIRASFDALSDSYHFALSDDFDFYFG
;
A
#
# COMPACT_ATOMS: atom_id res chain seq x y z
N SER A 1 2.49 18.00 -4.54
CA SER A 1 1.90 19.26 -5.09
C SER A 1 0.54 19.57 -4.46
N SER A 2 -0.05 20.75 -4.72
CA SER A 2 -1.42 21.07 -4.28
C SER A 2 -2.46 20.17 -4.97
N VAL A 3 -2.19 19.74 -6.19
CA VAL A 3 -3.06 18.81 -6.94
C VAL A 3 -3.07 17.45 -6.26
N ASP A 4 -1.91 16.91 -5.94
CA ASP A 4 -1.79 15.62 -5.25
C ASP A 4 -2.54 15.61 -3.91
N LYS A 5 -2.45 16.73 -3.15
CA LYS A 5 -3.21 16.89 -1.90
C LYS A 5 -4.73 16.86 -2.15
N LEU A 6 -5.23 17.51 -3.22
CA LEU A 6 -6.66 17.46 -3.56
C LEU A 6 -7.12 16.04 -3.91
N ASP A 7 -6.31 15.29 -4.65
CA ASP A 7 -6.63 13.91 -5.02
C ASP A 7 -6.66 12.99 -3.80
N VAL A 8 -5.73 13.18 -2.83
CA VAL A 8 -5.75 12.44 -1.57
C VAL A 8 -6.99 12.80 -0.73
N ILE A 9 -7.33 14.10 -0.64
CA ILE A 9 -8.53 14.56 0.09
C ILE A 9 -9.78 13.93 -0.52
N ALA A 10 -9.93 13.95 -1.84
CA ALA A 10 -11.06 13.34 -2.54
C ALA A 10 -11.13 11.82 -2.31
N ALA A 11 -9.99 11.15 -2.28
CA ALA A 11 -9.91 9.71 -2.03
C ALA A 11 -10.35 9.36 -0.60
N LEU A 12 -9.93 10.14 0.39
CA LEU A 12 -10.34 9.98 1.81
C LEU A 12 -11.83 10.30 2.02
N ASP A 13 -12.35 11.34 1.36
CA ASP A 13 -13.78 11.68 1.40
C ASP A 13 -14.65 10.53 0.84
N ARG A 14 -14.25 9.93 -0.29
CA ARG A 14 -14.94 8.75 -0.85
C ARG A 14 -14.93 7.56 0.11
N LEU A 15 -13.82 7.32 0.80
CA LEU A 15 -13.70 6.28 1.83
C LEU A 15 -14.65 6.54 3.01
N GLY A 16 -15.02 7.80 3.26
CA GLY A 16 -15.91 8.23 4.33
C GLY A 16 -15.20 8.62 5.61
N VAL A 17 -13.93 9.00 5.55
CA VAL A 17 -13.21 9.57 6.70
C VAL A 17 -13.90 10.85 7.16
N HIS A 18 -14.15 10.99 8.47
CA HIS A 18 -14.98 12.08 9.02
C HIS A 18 -14.28 13.43 8.98
N TYR A 19 -12.97 13.46 9.19
CA TYR A 19 -12.15 14.67 9.19
C TYR A 19 -10.95 14.45 8.28
N THR A 20 -10.63 15.45 7.45
CA THR A 20 -9.46 15.41 6.57
C THR A 20 -8.61 16.65 6.82
N GLU A 21 -7.44 16.44 7.42
CA GLU A 21 -6.47 17.48 7.67
C GLU A 21 -5.58 17.68 6.43
N TYR A 22 -5.53 18.91 5.89
CA TYR A 22 -4.90 19.17 4.60
C TYR A 22 -3.57 19.95 4.71
N GLY A 23 -3.21 20.42 5.91
CA GLY A 23 -1.95 21.10 6.17
C GLY A 23 -2.11 22.41 6.94
N ALA A 24 -1.01 23.16 7.02
CA ALA A 24 -0.86 24.35 7.88
C ALA A 24 -0.82 25.66 7.07
N PRO A 25 -1.95 26.32 6.82
CA PRO A 25 -1.95 27.69 6.27
C PRO A 25 -1.09 28.64 7.15
N GLY A 26 -0.31 29.49 6.49
CA GLY A 26 0.65 30.36 7.16
C GLY A 26 2.07 29.76 7.32
N PHE A 27 2.23 28.43 7.23
CA PHE A 27 3.52 27.75 7.23
C PHE A 27 3.84 27.07 5.91
N ASP A 28 2.82 26.44 5.30
CA ASP A 28 2.95 25.68 4.05
C ASP A 28 2.25 26.43 2.91
N PRO A 29 2.99 26.95 1.92
CA PRO A 29 2.39 27.66 0.77
C PRO A 29 1.37 26.81 0.00
N ALA A 30 1.53 25.49 -0.01
CA ALA A 30 0.56 24.59 -0.65
C ALA A 30 -0.74 24.53 0.16
N ALA A 31 -0.66 24.46 1.49
CA ALA A 31 -1.83 24.51 2.37
C ALA A 31 -2.52 25.87 2.31
N GLU A 32 -1.75 26.95 2.26
CA GLU A 32 -2.28 28.32 2.07
C GLU A 32 -3.10 28.43 0.78
N LYS A 33 -2.57 27.89 -0.32
CA LYS A 33 -3.30 27.84 -1.60
C LYS A 33 -4.57 26.99 -1.50
N LEU A 34 -4.48 25.81 -0.86
CA LEU A 34 -5.63 24.90 -0.68
C LEU A 34 -6.72 25.52 0.17
N SER A 35 -6.37 26.26 1.22
CA SER A 35 -7.35 26.90 2.11
C SER A 35 -8.30 27.86 1.39
N ARG A 36 -7.88 28.39 0.24
CA ARG A 36 -8.66 29.32 -0.60
C ARG A 36 -9.46 28.62 -1.71
N LEU A 37 -9.32 27.32 -1.86
CA LEU A 37 -10.03 26.53 -2.88
C LEU A 37 -11.27 25.86 -2.25
N THR A 38 -12.26 25.57 -3.09
CA THR A 38 -13.33 24.64 -2.72
C THR A 38 -12.73 23.23 -2.70
N LEU A 39 -12.58 22.65 -1.50
CA LEU A 39 -12.06 21.30 -1.37
C LEU A 39 -13.07 20.28 -1.87
N PRO A 40 -12.62 19.18 -2.49
CA PRO A 40 -13.46 18.13 -3.06
C PRO A 40 -14.00 17.19 -1.98
N VAL A 41 -14.70 17.74 -1.00
CA VAL A 41 -15.28 16.99 0.13
C VAL A 41 -16.80 17.14 0.14
N THR A 42 -17.48 16.05 0.35
CA THR A 42 -18.95 15.97 0.46
C THR A 42 -19.39 15.35 1.79
N ARG A 43 -18.52 14.57 2.41
CA ARG A 43 -18.78 13.80 3.64
C ARG A 43 -17.81 14.19 4.75
N SER A 44 -16.56 14.43 4.41
CA SER A 44 -15.50 14.76 5.34
C SER A 44 -15.53 16.24 5.72
N VAL A 45 -15.22 16.56 6.96
CA VAL A 45 -14.99 17.94 7.43
C VAL A 45 -13.53 18.28 7.18
N PRO A 46 -13.22 19.32 6.39
CA PRO A 46 -11.85 19.76 6.22
C PRO A 46 -11.31 20.38 7.52
N VAL A 47 -10.05 20.11 7.83
CA VAL A 47 -9.36 20.60 9.02
C VAL A 47 -8.06 21.27 8.60
N ALA A 48 -7.81 22.47 9.11
CA ALA A 48 -6.51 23.13 8.98
C ALA A 48 -5.70 22.92 10.28
N PHE A 49 -4.39 22.70 10.09
CA PHE A 49 -3.46 22.40 11.18
C PHE A 49 -2.60 23.61 11.51
N GLY A 50 -2.28 23.83 12.78
CA GLY A 50 -1.32 24.83 13.18
C GLY A 50 -0.92 24.72 14.64
N MET A 51 -0.03 25.62 15.04
CA MET A 51 0.46 25.67 16.42
C MET A 51 -0.25 26.76 17.22
N THR A 52 -0.25 26.64 18.53
CA THR A 52 -0.56 27.73 19.44
C THR A 52 0.37 28.92 19.19
N CYS A 53 -0.03 30.13 19.62
CA CYS A 53 0.74 31.35 19.35
C CYS A 53 2.16 31.29 19.95
N LYS A 54 3.07 32.07 19.40
CA LYS A 54 4.44 32.17 19.89
C LYS A 54 4.46 32.83 21.28
N LYS A 55 5.43 32.40 22.12
CA LYS A 55 5.64 32.97 23.43
C LYS A 55 5.79 34.50 23.37
N GLY A 56 5.22 35.19 24.35
CA GLY A 56 5.29 36.65 24.47
C GLY A 56 4.42 37.41 23.47
N LEU A 57 3.66 36.73 22.62
CA LEU A 57 2.70 37.36 21.70
C LEU A 57 1.26 37.18 22.20
N MET A 58 0.41 38.09 21.79
CA MET A 58 -1.05 37.88 21.82
C MET A 58 -1.48 37.16 20.53
N PRO A 59 -2.51 36.29 20.58
CA PRO A 59 -2.95 35.51 19.43
C PRO A 59 -3.21 36.30 18.14
N ASP A 60 -3.80 37.50 18.27
CA ASP A 60 -4.08 38.42 17.17
C ASP A 60 -2.81 39.09 16.55
N ARG A 61 -1.66 38.95 17.22
CA ARG A 61 -0.36 39.46 16.78
C ARG A 61 0.52 38.37 16.20
N ASP A 62 0.15 37.09 16.30
CA ASP A 62 0.84 36.01 15.69
C ASP A 62 0.32 35.80 14.25
N GLU A 63 1.16 36.12 13.27
CA GLU A 63 0.79 36.05 11.86
C GLU A 63 0.34 34.64 11.43
N ASN A 64 0.99 33.59 11.95
CA ASN A 64 0.69 32.22 11.60
C ASN A 64 -0.67 31.76 12.18
N LEU A 65 -0.91 32.07 13.47
CA LEU A 65 -2.18 31.76 14.11
C LEU A 65 -3.32 32.58 13.50
N ARG A 66 -3.07 33.83 13.15
CA ARG A 66 -4.04 34.68 12.46
C ARG A 66 -4.41 34.11 11.09
N ALA A 67 -3.40 33.76 10.25
CA ALA A 67 -3.64 33.16 8.95
C ALA A 67 -4.45 31.86 9.05
N LEU A 68 -4.16 31.04 10.07
CA LEU A 68 -4.90 29.82 10.36
C LEU A 68 -6.36 30.11 10.75
N VAL A 69 -6.61 31.11 11.60
CA VAL A 69 -7.96 31.46 12.04
C VAL A 69 -8.77 32.16 10.94
N GLU A 70 -8.10 32.97 10.09
CA GLU A 70 -8.72 33.66 8.95
C GLU A 70 -9.04 32.71 7.77
N CYS A 71 -8.47 31.49 7.71
CA CYS A 71 -8.78 30.56 6.63
C CYS A 71 -10.27 30.14 6.67
N PRO A 72 -10.90 29.83 5.52
CA PRO A 72 -12.33 29.48 5.46
C PRO A 72 -12.70 28.20 6.18
N THR A 73 -11.73 27.37 6.53
CA THR A 73 -11.94 26.05 7.13
C THR A 73 -12.61 26.16 8.50
N PRO A 74 -13.70 25.42 8.75
CA PRO A 74 -14.49 25.60 9.98
C PRO A 74 -13.85 24.96 11.21
N THR A 75 -12.96 23.98 11.01
CA THR A 75 -12.32 23.21 12.08
C THR A 75 -10.81 23.34 12.01
N LEU A 76 -10.20 23.56 13.15
CA LEU A 76 -8.76 23.73 13.30
C LEU A 76 -8.21 22.69 14.28
N THR A 77 -7.06 22.09 13.95
CA THR A 77 -6.18 21.42 14.91
C THR A 77 -5.13 22.41 15.41
N LEU A 78 -5.08 22.65 16.71
CA LEU A 78 -4.06 23.45 17.36
C LEU A 78 -3.15 22.56 18.23
N VAL A 79 -1.86 22.56 17.90
CA VAL A 79 -0.84 21.81 18.65
C VAL A 79 -0.22 22.67 19.75
N GLY A 80 -0.21 22.15 20.97
CA GLY A 80 0.47 22.79 22.10
C GLY A 80 1.26 21.78 22.93
N LYS A 81 2.38 22.23 23.51
CA LYS A 81 3.27 21.38 24.33
C LYS A 81 2.60 21.01 25.66
N SER A 82 2.57 19.70 25.96
CA SER A 82 2.00 19.14 27.19
C SER A 82 3.04 18.41 28.06
N HIS A 83 4.32 18.64 27.82
CA HIS A 83 5.43 18.10 28.59
C HIS A 83 6.28 19.23 29.18
N ALA A 84 6.43 19.29 30.51
CA ALA A 84 7.12 20.38 31.20
C ALA A 84 8.56 20.61 30.72
N LEU A 85 9.33 19.55 30.42
CA LEU A 85 10.68 19.68 29.82
C LEU A 85 10.64 20.29 28.44
N GLN A 86 9.69 19.91 27.60
CA GLN A 86 9.55 20.49 26.25
C GLN A 86 9.24 21.99 26.32
N VAL A 87 8.47 22.43 27.31
CA VAL A 87 8.18 23.84 27.53
C VAL A 87 9.43 24.60 27.93
N ARG A 88 10.18 24.09 28.91
CA ARG A 88 11.39 24.76 29.42
C ARG A 88 12.54 24.74 28.43
N ASP A 89 12.82 23.58 27.82
CA ASP A 89 14.03 23.35 27.05
C ASP A 89 13.89 23.64 25.55
N VAL A 90 12.69 23.42 24.99
CA VAL A 90 12.41 23.63 23.56
C VAL A 90 11.72 24.96 23.31
N LEU A 91 10.59 25.25 23.98
CA LEU A 91 9.93 26.55 23.86
C LEU A 91 10.72 27.66 24.57
N LYS A 92 11.56 27.29 25.55
CA LYS A 92 12.37 28.23 26.38
C LYS A 92 11.46 29.28 27.04
N THR A 93 10.42 28.81 27.71
CA THR A 93 9.46 29.65 28.45
C THR A 93 9.07 28.94 29.75
N ASP A 94 8.35 29.66 30.63
CA ASP A 94 7.82 29.06 31.84
C ASP A 94 6.50 28.30 31.61
N LEU A 95 6.13 27.51 32.60
CA LEU A 95 4.96 26.64 32.50
C LEU A 95 3.63 27.43 32.46
N ASP A 96 3.54 28.52 33.20
CA ASP A 96 2.34 29.35 33.26
C ASP A 96 2.12 30.12 31.96
N GLU A 97 3.20 30.60 31.32
CA GLU A 97 3.12 31.22 30.01
C GLU A 97 2.65 30.23 28.96
N ASN A 98 3.10 28.95 28.98
CA ASN A 98 2.59 27.95 28.05
C ASN A 98 1.10 27.67 28.27
N LEU A 99 0.62 27.60 29.51
CA LEU A 99 -0.81 27.46 29.80
C LEU A 99 -1.62 28.66 29.26
N ARG A 100 -1.10 29.89 29.45
CA ARG A 100 -1.70 31.12 28.88
C ARG A 100 -1.76 31.06 27.35
N ILE A 101 -0.67 30.64 26.69
CA ILE A 101 -0.59 30.50 25.24
C ILE A 101 -1.65 29.51 24.72
N ILE A 102 -1.77 28.35 25.36
CA ILE A 102 -2.77 27.34 24.98
C ILE A 102 -4.19 27.91 25.10
N GLU A 103 -4.53 28.43 26.28
CA GLU A 103 -5.88 28.96 26.57
C GLU A 103 -6.26 30.09 25.60
N GLN A 104 -5.37 31.07 25.42
CA GLN A 104 -5.65 32.24 24.58
C GLN A 104 -5.69 31.91 23.09
N SER A 105 -4.85 30.99 22.60
CA SER A 105 -4.88 30.56 21.20
C SER A 105 -6.18 29.85 20.86
N VAL A 106 -6.61 28.92 21.72
CA VAL A 106 -7.88 28.23 21.57
C VAL A 106 -9.05 29.21 21.65
N ALA A 107 -9.05 30.12 22.64
CA ALA A 107 -10.08 31.12 22.80
C ALA A 107 -10.17 32.11 21.61
N TYR A 108 -9.03 32.45 21.02
CA TYR A 108 -8.99 33.31 19.83
C TYR A 108 -9.65 32.62 18.65
N ALA A 109 -9.32 31.35 18.41
CA ALA A 109 -9.94 30.56 17.33
C ALA A 109 -11.45 30.38 17.56
N THR A 110 -11.84 30.02 18.77
CA THR A 110 -13.26 29.79 19.13
C THR A 110 -14.11 31.08 19.02
N LYS A 111 -13.55 32.23 19.38
CA LYS A 111 -14.21 33.54 19.21
C LYS A 111 -14.40 33.96 17.76
N ASN A 112 -13.64 33.36 16.85
CA ASN A 112 -13.76 33.54 15.40
C ASN A 112 -14.51 32.37 14.74
N ASP A 113 -15.45 31.75 15.46
CA ASP A 113 -16.37 30.72 15.03
C ASP A 113 -15.68 29.41 14.52
N LYS A 114 -14.46 29.12 15.00
CA LYS A 114 -13.78 27.87 14.70
C LYS A 114 -14.06 26.79 15.74
N THR A 115 -14.28 25.58 15.26
CA THR A 115 -14.23 24.38 16.09
C THR A 115 -12.77 23.98 16.30
N VAL A 116 -12.32 23.85 17.55
CA VAL A 116 -10.93 23.55 17.85
C VAL A 116 -10.76 22.12 18.37
N ILE A 117 -9.87 21.39 17.72
CA ILE A 117 -9.23 20.15 18.18
C ILE A 117 -7.89 20.57 18.77
N PHE A 118 -7.65 20.27 20.03
CA PHE A 118 -6.37 20.56 20.68
C PHE A 118 -5.53 19.29 20.74
N ASP A 119 -4.39 19.29 20.05
CA ASP A 119 -3.42 18.20 20.10
C ASP A 119 -2.40 18.48 21.19
N ALA A 120 -2.46 17.69 22.26
CA ALA A 120 -1.57 17.78 23.41
C ALA A 120 -0.25 17.07 23.09
N GLU A 121 0.70 17.78 22.50
CA GLU A 121 1.96 17.23 22.02
C GLU A 121 2.83 16.73 23.18
N HIS A 122 3.42 15.52 23.03
CA HIS A 122 4.19 14.81 24.07
C HIS A 122 3.36 14.49 25.33
N PHE A 123 2.05 14.27 25.21
CA PHE A 123 1.18 14.11 26.37
C PHE A 123 1.55 12.91 27.24
N PHE A 124 1.75 11.72 26.66
CA PHE A 124 2.03 10.52 27.44
C PHE A 124 3.38 10.59 28.18
N ASP A 125 4.42 11.08 27.55
CA ASP A 125 5.72 11.32 28.18
C ASP A 125 5.62 12.43 29.24
N GLY A 126 4.89 13.50 28.93
CA GLY A 126 4.63 14.60 29.87
C GLY A 126 3.84 14.15 31.09
N TYR A 127 2.83 13.30 30.90
CA TYR A 127 2.03 12.75 31.99
C TYR A 127 2.85 11.86 32.94
N ARG A 128 3.75 11.03 32.38
CA ARG A 128 4.67 10.23 33.20
C ARG A 128 5.68 11.10 33.96
N TYR A 129 6.10 12.21 33.37
CA TYR A 129 7.07 13.12 33.99
C TYR A 129 6.43 14.03 35.06
N ASP A 130 5.28 14.65 34.71
CA ASP A 130 4.51 15.56 35.58
C ASP A 130 3.04 15.50 35.16
N ALA A 131 2.29 14.58 35.78
CA ALA A 131 0.89 14.35 35.44
C ALA A 131 0.03 15.57 35.73
N GLU A 132 0.33 16.33 36.80
CA GLU A 132 -0.45 17.53 37.15
C GLU A 132 -0.32 18.61 36.11
N TYR A 133 0.90 18.84 35.61
CA TYR A 133 1.13 19.81 34.55
C TYR A 133 0.51 19.39 33.23
N ALA A 134 0.70 18.13 32.81
CA ALA A 134 0.07 17.64 31.60
C ALA A 134 -1.45 17.80 31.60
N VAL A 135 -2.11 17.51 32.72
CA VAL A 135 -3.56 17.74 32.88
C VAL A 135 -3.93 19.24 32.88
N LYS A 136 -3.08 20.12 33.42
CA LYS A 136 -3.30 21.58 33.35
C LYS A 136 -3.30 22.10 31.92
N THR A 137 -2.50 21.53 31.01
CA THR A 137 -2.52 21.92 29.59
C THR A 137 -3.84 21.59 28.91
N LEU A 138 -4.42 20.41 29.21
CA LEU A 138 -5.77 20.06 28.75
C LEU A 138 -6.84 20.99 29.33
N ALA A 139 -6.75 21.29 30.61
CA ALA A 139 -7.68 22.21 31.26
C ALA A 139 -7.61 23.63 30.67
N ALA A 140 -6.42 24.10 30.29
CA ALA A 140 -6.24 25.39 29.60
C ALA A 140 -6.95 25.40 28.23
N ALA A 141 -6.80 24.29 27.44
CA ALA A 141 -7.49 24.15 26.17
C ALA A 141 -9.01 24.11 26.33
N VAL A 142 -9.53 23.45 27.38
CA VAL A 142 -10.97 23.42 27.70
C VAL A 142 -11.47 24.82 28.05
N ARG A 143 -10.76 25.60 28.88
CA ARG A 143 -11.13 26.97 29.18
C ARG A 143 -11.17 27.87 27.96
N GLY A 144 -10.27 27.63 27.00
CA GLY A 144 -10.28 28.27 25.68
C GLY A 144 -11.45 27.86 24.79
N GLY A 145 -12.13 26.75 25.06
CA GLY A 145 -13.30 26.27 24.33
C GLY A 145 -13.03 25.11 23.35
N ALA A 146 -11.93 24.39 23.50
CA ALA A 146 -11.64 23.20 22.70
C ALA A 146 -12.76 22.17 22.80
N LYS A 147 -13.10 21.52 21.66
CA LYS A 147 -14.14 20.49 21.55
C LYS A 147 -13.61 19.09 21.59
N VAL A 148 -12.34 18.91 21.28
CA VAL A 148 -11.61 17.64 21.33
C VAL A 148 -10.26 17.88 21.97
N LEU A 149 -9.86 16.99 22.87
CA LEU A 149 -8.52 16.94 23.46
C LEU A 149 -7.82 15.67 22.96
N THR A 150 -6.88 15.81 22.05
CA THR A 150 -6.15 14.66 21.50
C THR A 150 -4.88 14.41 22.30
N LEU A 151 -4.77 13.23 22.87
CA LEU A 151 -3.59 12.81 23.62
C LEU A 151 -2.55 12.26 22.63
N CYS A 152 -1.37 12.89 22.56
CA CYS A 152 -0.36 12.53 21.57
C CYS A 152 0.76 11.68 22.19
N ASP A 153 0.97 10.47 21.64
CA ASP A 153 2.20 9.70 21.81
C ASP A 153 3.20 10.13 20.71
N THR A 154 3.75 11.33 20.90
CA THR A 154 4.58 12.01 19.89
C THR A 154 5.87 11.25 19.59
N ASN A 155 6.45 10.58 20.57
CA ASN A 155 7.67 9.78 20.39
C ASN A 155 7.39 8.32 20.02
N GLY A 156 6.13 7.88 20.02
CA GLY A 156 5.73 6.51 19.68
C GLY A 156 6.24 5.46 20.67
N GLY A 157 6.53 5.87 21.91
CA GLY A 157 7.14 5.03 22.94
C GLY A 157 6.17 4.49 23.98
N ALA A 158 4.92 4.94 24.02
CA ALA A 158 3.94 4.50 25.01
C ALA A 158 3.45 3.07 24.73
N LEU A 159 3.36 2.25 25.79
CA LEU A 159 2.78 0.92 25.68
C LEU A 159 1.24 0.99 25.67
N PRO A 160 0.56 0.04 25.00
CA PRO A 160 -0.91 0.06 24.92
C PRO A 160 -1.63 0.09 26.26
N ASP A 161 -1.11 -0.60 27.28
CA ASP A 161 -1.71 -0.61 28.62
C ASP A 161 -1.59 0.76 29.31
N ASP A 162 -0.44 1.43 29.18
CA ASP A 162 -0.24 2.78 29.70
C ASP A 162 -1.17 3.77 28.98
N VAL A 163 -1.26 3.66 27.66
CA VAL A 163 -2.18 4.50 26.85
C VAL A 163 -3.61 4.30 27.31
N LYS A 164 -4.04 3.05 27.52
CA LYS A 164 -5.38 2.73 28.00
C LYS A 164 -5.67 3.35 29.38
N GLU A 165 -4.76 3.13 30.34
CA GLU A 165 -4.93 3.61 31.73
C GLU A 165 -4.98 5.13 31.80
N ILE A 166 -4.01 5.80 31.17
CA ILE A 166 -3.96 7.28 31.14
C ILE A 166 -5.19 7.84 30.44
N THR A 167 -5.57 7.30 29.27
CA THR A 167 -6.75 7.75 28.53
C THR A 167 -8.03 7.61 29.37
N ALA A 168 -8.22 6.49 30.07
CA ALA A 168 -9.40 6.30 30.94
C ALA A 168 -9.48 7.38 32.03
N ARG A 169 -8.35 7.70 32.68
CA ARG A 169 -8.29 8.78 33.69
C ARG A 169 -8.63 10.15 33.09
N ILE A 170 -8.20 10.44 31.87
CA ILE A 170 -8.50 11.71 31.21
C ILE A 170 -9.96 11.79 30.78
N VAL A 171 -10.52 10.67 30.25
CA VAL A 171 -11.98 10.60 29.95
C VAL A 171 -12.82 10.87 31.19
N GLU A 172 -12.49 10.28 32.33
CA GLU A 172 -13.18 10.51 33.60
C GLU A 172 -13.02 11.96 34.06
N ARG A 173 -11.85 12.57 33.86
CA ARG A 173 -11.55 13.94 34.30
C ARG A 173 -12.25 15.02 33.47
N PHE A 174 -12.50 14.76 32.18
CA PHE A 174 -13.10 15.72 31.25
C PHE A 174 -14.34 15.14 30.54
N PRO A 175 -15.41 14.79 31.26
CA PRO A 175 -16.59 14.11 30.72
C PRO A 175 -17.36 14.93 29.68
N GLU A 176 -17.21 16.26 29.70
CA GLU A 176 -17.93 17.18 28.81
C GLU A 176 -17.20 17.42 27.47
N VAL A 177 -15.99 16.87 27.29
CA VAL A 177 -15.15 17.10 26.12
C VAL A 177 -14.76 15.75 25.49
N ARG A 178 -14.80 15.65 24.18
CA ARG A 178 -14.35 14.43 23.49
C ARG A 178 -12.85 14.25 23.65
N ILE A 179 -12.43 13.04 24.00
CA ILE A 179 -11.03 12.68 24.08
C ILE A 179 -10.61 12.01 22.76
N GLY A 180 -9.49 12.45 22.21
CA GLY A 180 -8.85 11.95 21.03
C GLY A 180 -7.54 11.24 21.32
N ILE A 181 -7.02 10.52 20.33
CA ILE A 181 -5.76 9.81 20.38
C ILE A 181 -4.97 9.99 19.08
N HIS A 182 -3.68 10.27 19.21
CA HIS A 182 -2.72 10.35 18.12
C HIS A 182 -1.45 9.60 18.51
N CYS A 183 -1.12 8.49 17.81
CA CYS A 183 0.04 7.67 18.12
C CYS A 183 1.00 7.60 16.94
N HIS A 184 2.30 7.85 17.20
CA HIS A 184 3.39 7.48 16.31
C HIS A 184 3.75 6.00 16.46
N ASN A 185 4.40 5.45 15.44
CA ASN A 185 4.57 3.99 15.27
C ASN A 185 6.01 3.50 15.54
N ASP A 186 6.78 4.22 16.34
CA ASP A 186 8.21 3.93 16.55
C ASP A 186 8.46 2.55 17.18
N ASN A 187 7.56 2.09 18.06
CA ASN A 187 7.58 0.73 18.60
C ASN A 187 6.77 -0.29 17.78
N GLY A 188 6.17 0.10 16.64
CA GLY A 188 5.26 -0.76 15.89
C GLY A 188 3.90 -0.96 16.57
N LEU A 189 3.55 -0.16 17.58
CA LEU A 189 2.36 -0.36 18.42
C LEU A 189 1.25 0.69 18.23
N ALA A 190 1.41 1.62 17.29
CA ALA A 190 0.46 2.73 17.14
C ALA A 190 -1.00 2.28 16.94
N VAL A 191 -1.26 1.24 16.15
CA VAL A 191 -2.61 0.69 15.96
C VAL A 191 -3.14 0.09 17.26
N ALA A 192 -2.31 -0.68 17.99
CA ALA A 192 -2.70 -1.31 19.24
C ALA A 192 -2.97 -0.26 20.34
N SER A 193 -2.10 0.74 20.45
CA SER A 193 -2.25 1.86 21.40
C SER A 193 -3.51 2.68 21.10
N THR A 194 -3.76 2.99 19.82
CA THR A 194 -4.98 3.71 19.41
C THR A 194 -6.25 2.91 19.76
N LEU A 195 -6.27 1.60 19.47
CA LEU A 195 -7.40 0.75 19.84
C LEU A 195 -7.58 0.65 21.36
N ALA A 196 -6.49 0.63 22.13
CA ALA A 196 -6.53 0.64 23.60
C ALA A 196 -7.15 1.93 24.14
N ALA A 197 -6.80 3.08 23.55
CA ALA A 197 -7.41 4.38 23.89
C ALA A 197 -8.91 4.42 23.56
N VAL A 198 -9.32 3.90 22.39
CA VAL A 198 -10.75 3.82 22.01
C VAL A 198 -11.53 2.96 23.02
N LYS A 199 -10.98 1.81 23.42
CA LYS A 199 -11.58 0.97 24.46
C LYS A 199 -11.64 1.65 25.83
N ALA A 200 -10.77 2.63 26.08
CA ALA A 200 -10.76 3.44 27.30
C ALA A 200 -11.69 4.66 27.23
N GLY A 201 -12.39 4.88 26.11
CA GLY A 201 -13.37 5.94 25.96
C GLY A 201 -12.96 7.08 25.02
N ALA A 202 -11.82 6.99 24.33
CA ALA A 202 -11.50 7.95 23.28
C ALA A 202 -12.48 7.81 22.10
N THR A 203 -12.99 8.95 21.62
CA THR A 203 -14.01 9.02 20.56
C THR A 203 -13.54 9.77 19.32
N HIS A 204 -12.31 10.27 19.31
CA HIS A 204 -11.64 10.88 18.17
C HIS A 204 -10.31 10.17 17.93
N VAL A 205 -10.05 9.78 16.71
CA VAL A 205 -8.86 9.02 16.33
C VAL A 205 -8.16 9.73 15.17
N GLN A 206 -6.87 9.99 15.34
CA GLN A 206 -6.02 10.52 14.30
C GLN A 206 -5.07 9.43 13.80
N GLY A 207 -4.81 9.44 12.50
CA GLY A 207 -3.91 8.54 11.84
C GLY A 207 -3.78 8.89 10.36
N THR A 208 -2.98 8.13 9.64
CA THR A 208 -2.79 8.32 8.21
C THR A 208 -2.99 7.02 7.45
N LEU A 209 -3.48 7.12 6.23
CA LEU A 209 -3.59 5.94 5.38
C LEU A 209 -2.19 5.42 5.08
N LEU A 210 -2.01 4.11 5.12
CA LEU A 210 -0.70 3.43 5.02
C LEU A 210 0.28 3.76 6.17
N GLY A 211 -0.14 4.51 7.20
CA GLY A 211 0.71 4.89 8.32
C GLY A 211 1.78 5.91 7.97
N ILE A 212 1.62 6.65 6.87
CA ILE A 212 2.59 7.65 6.41
C ILE A 212 2.77 8.71 7.51
N GLY A 213 4.01 9.09 7.79
CA GLY A 213 4.32 10.11 8.79
C GLY A 213 5.81 10.18 9.10
N GLU A 214 6.14 10.97 10.12
CA GLU A 214 7.53 11.14 10.54
C GLU A 214 8.11 9.85 11.14
N ARG A 215 9.39 9.63 10.96
CA ARG A 215 10.17 8.49 11.43
C ARG A 215 9.55 7.16 10.99
N CYS A 216 8.92 6.41 11.92
CA CYS A 216 8.25 5.14 11.64
C CYS A 216 6.76 5.29 11.29
N GLY A 217 6.29 6.54 11.15
CA GLY A 217 4.93 6.89 10.74
C GLY A 217 3.93 7.05 11.88
N ASN A 218 2.67 7.11 11.51
CA ASN A 218 1.50 7.28 12.39
C ASN A 218 0.71 5.97 12.53
N ALA A 219 -0.33 5.99 13.35
CA ALA A 219 -1.33 4.92 13.38
C ALA A 219 -1.88 4.69 11.96
N ASN A 220 -1.74 3.45 11.47
CA ASN A 220 -2.12 3.09 10.12
C ASN A 220 -3.63 2.92 9.98
N LEU A 221 -4.30 3.86 9.34
CA LEU A 221 -5.73 3.81 9.08
C LEU A 221 -6.14 2.64 8.19
N SER A 222 -5.26 2.15 7.31
CA SER A 222 -5.57 0.97 6.49
C SER A 222 -5.79 -0.29 7.34
N THR A 223 -5.17 -0.36 8.52
CA THR A 223 -5.37 -1.45 9.48
C THR A 223 -6.43 -1.09 10.53
N LEU A 224 -6.44 0.16 10.97
CA LEU A 224 -7.27 0.61 12.08
C LEU A 224 -8.76 0.72 11.69
N LEU A 225 -9.08 1.23 10.50
CA LEU A 225 -10.48 1.41 10.06
C LEU A 225 -11.26 0.09 10.02
N PRO A 226 -10.75 -1.03 9.43
CA PRO A 226 -11.44 -2.31 9.51
C PRO A 226 -11.68 -2.79 10.94
N LEU A 227 -10.74 -2.57 11.86
CA LEU A 227 -10.88 -2.95 13.26
C LEU A 227 -11.99 -2.15 13.94
N LEU A 228 -12.01 -0.81 13.76
CA LEU A 228 -12.99 0.09 14.39
C LEU A 228 -14.40 -0.12 13.84
N VAL A 229 -14.55 -0.28 12.51
CA VAL A 229 -15.86 -0.51 11.88
C VAL A 229 -16.44 -1.85 12.33
N ARG A 230 -15.64 -2.92 12.32
CA ARG A 230 -16.11 -4.27 12.72
C ARG A 230 -16.43 -4.37 14.20
N ALA A 231 -15.72 -3.61 15.03
CA ALA A 231 -16.02 -3.54 16.46
C ALA A 231 -17.19 -2.59 16.80
N GLY A 232 -17.78 -1.91 15.82
CA GLY A 232 -18.90 -0.99 16.01
C GLY A 232 -18.54 0.37 16.62
N TYR A 233 -17.25 0.73 16.63
CA TYR A 233 -16.78 2.02 17.16
C TYR A 233 -16.96 3.18 16.17
N VAL A 234 -16.98 2.88 14.86
CA VAL A 234 -17.13 3.91 13.82
C VAL A 234 -18.10 3.44 12.74
N SER A 235 -18.84 4.38 12.17
CA SER A 235 -19.78 4.18 11.06
C SER A 235 -19.46 5.13 9.92
N GLY A 236 -20.11 4.91 8.77
CA GLY A 236 -19.97 5.80 7.61
C GLY A 236 -18.72 5.54 6.76
N ILE A 237 -17.84 4.63 7.14
CA ILE A 237 -16.67 4.23 6.34
C ILE A 237 -17.08 3.13 5.35
N ASP A 238 -16.77 3.32 4.08
CA ASP A 238 -16.96 2.28 3.06
C ASP A 238 -15.68 1.44 2.91
N LEU A 239 -15.60 0.37 3.68
CA LEU A 239 -14.42 -0.51 3.67
C LEU A 239 -14.16 -1.17 2.31
N LYS A 240 -15.17 -1.32 1.43
CA LYS A 240 -14.95 -1.85 0.08
C LYS A 240 -14.04 -0.95 -0.76
N LEU A 241 -13.96 0.32 -0.42
CA LEU A 241 -13.05 1.27 -1.07
C LEU A 241 -11.66 1.31 -0.41
N LEU A 242 -11.42 0.60 0.69
CA LEU A 242 -10.17 0.71 1.44
C LEU A 242 -8.93 0.38 0.60
N THR A 243 -8.92 -0.78 -0.05
CA THR A 243 -7.77 -1.19 -0.88
C THR A 243 -7.59 -0.30 -2.12
N PRO A 244 -8.63 0.02 -2.92
CA PRO A 244 -8.51 0.97 -4.01
C PRO A 244 -7.97 2.34 -3.58
N VAL A 245 -8.51 2.91 -2.50
CA VAL A 245 -8.07 4.22 -1.98
C VAL A 245 -6.63 4.15 -1.46
N ALA A 246 -6.25 3.07 -0.76
CA ALA A 246 -4.87 2.89 -0.33
C ALA A 246 -3.89 2.84 -1.50
N ARG A 247 -4.25 2.17 -2.61
CA ARG A 247 -3.44 2.14 -3.84
C ARG A 247 -3.33 3.52 -4.48
N THR A 248 -4.43 4.26 -4.60
CA THR A 248 -4.42 5.63 -5.11
C THR A 248 -3.49 6.53 -4.29
N VAL A 249 -3.56 6.46 -2.95
CA VAL A 249 -2.67 7.25 -2.07
C VAL A 249 -1.22 6.81 -2.23
N ALA A 250 -0.96 5.50 -2.34
CA ALA A 250 0.40 4.98 -2.56
C ALA A 250 1.02 5.49 -3.87
N GLU A 251 0.24 5.50 -4.95
CA GLU A 251 0.66 6.04 -6.26
C GLU A 251 0.98 7.53 -6.17
N ILE A 252 0.07 8.34 -5.60
CA ILE A 252 0.25 9.78 -5.45
C ILE A 252 1.49 10.11 -4.61
N THR A 253 1.72 9.34 -3.54
CA THR A 253 2.85 9.56 -2.61
C THR A 253 4.13 8.86 -3.03
N ASN A 254 4.11 8.10 -4.13
CA ASN A 254 5.22 7.28 -4.62
C ASN A 254 5.74 6.29 -3.57
N ILE A 255 4.82 5.67 -2.85
CA ILE A 255 5.10 4.65 -1.83
C ILE A 255 4.67 3.29 -2.36
N THR A 256 5.51 2.27 -2.21
CA THR A 256 5.15 0.90 -2.52
C THR A 256 4.44 0.26 -1.32
N ILE A 257 3.23 -0.25 -1.51
CA ILE A 257 2.54 -1.05 -0.49
C ILE A 257 3.22 -2.42 -0.43
N PRO A 258 3.79 -2.84 0.72
CA PRO A 258 4.33 -4.19 0.85
C PRO A 258 3.25 -5.26 0.63
N ASP A 259 3.59 -6.36 -0.02
CA ASP A 259 2.64 -7.44 -0.34
C ASP A 259 1.93 -7.99 0.91
N PHE A 260 2.62 -8.03 2.05
CA PHE A 260 2.09 -8.54 3.33
C PHE A 260 1.43 -7.45 4.20
N TYR A 261 1.18 -6.27 3.65
CA TYR A 261 0.56 -5.21 4.44
C TYR A 261 -0.88 -5.59 4.82
N PRO A 262 -1.27 -5.48 6.10
CA PRO A 262 -2.60 -5.90 6.53
C PRO A 262 -3.72 -5.27 5.71
N TYR A 263 -4.68 -6.08 5.30
CA TYR A 263 -5.87 -5.77 4.50
C TYR A 263 -5.62 -5.30 3.07
N VAL A 264 -4.64 -4.42 2.81
CA VAL A 264 -4.49 -3.72 1.51
C VAL A 264 -3.32 -4.24 0.66
N GLY A 265 -2.41 -5.01 1.23
CA GLY A 265 -1.31 -5.62 0.51
C GLY A 265 -1.81 -6.65 -0.51
N ALA A 266 -1.09 -6.79 -1.61
CA ALA A 266 -1.45 -7.75 -2.66
C ALA A 266 -1.45 -9.20 -2.16
N GLY A 267 -0.59 -9.52 -1.20
CA GLY A 267 -0.49 -10.84 -0.58
C GLY A 267 -1.27 -11.01 0.73
N ALA A 268 -2.04 -9.99 1.18
CA ALA A 268 -2.72 -10.02 2.48
C ALA A 268 -3.70 -11.19 2.66
N PHE A 269 -4.28 -11.67 1.55
CA PHE A 269 -5.23 -12.79 1.51
C PHE A 269 -4.74 -13.90 0.56
N SER A 270 -3.43 -14.14 0.58
CA SER A 270 -2.80 -15.17 -0.24
C SER A 270 -2.56 -16.44 0.55
N HIS A 271 -2.98 -17.57 -0.01
CA HIS A 271 -2.84 -18.91 0.61
C HIS A 271 -1.93 -19.78 -0.25
N LYS A 272 -0.84 -20.28 0.32
CA LYS A 272 0.18 -21.08 -0.36
C LYS A 272 0.17 -22.55 0.04
N ALA A 273 -0.02 -22.84 1.32
CA ALA A 273 0.01 -24.20 1.84
C ALA A 273 -1.18 -25.03 1.34
N GLY A 274 -0.94 -26.29 0.93
CA GLY A 274 -1.95 -27.17 0.36
C GLY A 274 -3.18 -27.38 1.26
N LEU A 275 -2.98 -27.48 2.60
CA LEU A 275 -4.08 -27.58 3.57
C LEU A 275 -4.92 -26.31 3.65
N HIS A 276 -4.29 -25.13 3.62
CA HIS A 276 -4.99 -23.86 3.65
C HIS A 276 -5.79 -23.64 2.36
N ALA A 277 -5.15 -23.89 1.20
CA ALA A 277 -5.82 -23.78 -0.09
C ALA A 277 -7.02 -24.74 -0.20
N ASP A 278 -6.86 -26.00 0.23
CA ASP A 278 -7.95 -26.99 0.24
C ASP A 278 -9.08 -26.57 1.20
N GLY A 279 -8.75 -26.07 2.39
CA GLY A 279 -9.73 -25.54 3.34
C GLY A 279 -10.54 -24.37 2.78
N ILE A 280 -9.88 -23.41 2.15
CA ILE A 280 -10.51 -22.26 1.51
C ILE A 280 -11.40 -22.69 0.33
N LEU A 281 -10.97 -23.65 -0.48
CA LEU A 281 -11.78 -24.17 -1.60
C LEU A 281 -13.04 -24.90 -1.11
N LYS A 282 -13.00 -25.56 0.05
CA LYS A 282 -14.15 -26.27 0.66
C LYS A 282 -15.07 -25.33 1.43
N ALA A 283 -14.50 -24.36 2.15
CA ALA A 283 -15.22 -23.40 2.97
C ALA A 283 -14.51 -22.05 2.93
N GLY A 284 -14.94 -21.17 2.04
CA GLY A 284 -14.41 -19.82 1.93
C GLY A 284 -14.43 -19.13 3.30
N GLY A 285 -13.29 -18.56 3.71
CA GLY A 285 -13.16 -17.91 5.00
C GLY A 285 -12.66 -18.81 6.15
N SER A 286 -12.45 -20.13 5.94
CA SER A 286 -11.94 -21.03 6.99
C SER A 286 -10.55 -20.65 7.51
N PHE A 287 -9.76 -19.91 6.74
CA PHE A 287 -8.43 -19.42 7.08
C PHE A 287 -8.32 -17.90 6.92
N GLU A 288 -9.44 -17.18 6.95
CA GLU A 288 -9.50 -15.73 6.82
C GLU A 288 -10.36 -15.14 7.94
N HIS A 289 -9.88 -14.07 8.57
CA HIS A 289 -10.62 -13.39 9.63
C HIS A 289 -11.67 -12.41 9.09
N VAL A 290 -11.58 -12.06 7.79
CA VAL A 290 -12.56 -11.26 7.03
C VAL A 290 -12.63 -11.77 5.61
N ASP A 291 -13.77 -11.55 4.94
CA ASP A 291 -13.84 -11.70 3.49
C ASP A 291 -13.01 -10.61 2.81
N PRO A 292 -12.03 -10.96 1.94
CA PRO A 292 -11.22 -9.99 1.22
C PRO A 292 -12.02 -8.92 0.47
N ALA A 293 -13.14 -9.30 -0.15
CA ALA A 293 -14.02 -8.38 -0.86
C ALA A 293 -14.61 -7.28 0.04
N SER A 294 -14.76 -7.57 1.35
CA SER A 294 -15.26 -6.59 2.31
C SER A 294 -14.33 -5.40 2.54
N VAL A 295 -13.05 -5.52 2.16
CA VAL A 295 -12.04 -4.47 2.22
C VAL A 295 -11.50 -4.07 0.83
N GLY A 296 -12.20 -4.47 -0.23
CA GLY A 296 -11.84 -4.17 -1.62
C GLY A 296 -10.58 -4.89 -2.10
N ASN A 297 -10.21 -6.00 -1.46
CA ASN A 297 -9.10 -6.86 -1.86
C ASN A 297 -9.62 -8.18 -2.45
N ILE A 298 -8.73 -9.02 -2.91
CA ILE A 298 -9.04 -10.31 -3.53
C ILE A 298 -8.31 -11.45 -2.83
N ARG A 299 -8.93 -12.62 -2.81
CA ARG A 299 -8.28 -13.86 -2.37
C ARG A 299 -7.37 -14.38 -3.47
N GLN A 300 -6.19 -14.82 -3.09
CA GLN A 300 -5.25 -15.44 -4.01
C GLN A 300 -4.84 -16.83 -3.51
N LEU A 301 -4.95 -17.80 -4.40
CA LEU A 301 -4.41 -19.13 -4.18
C LEU A 301 -3.08 -19.23 -4.93
N LEU A 302 -1.99 -19.32 -4.18
CA LEU A 302 -0.65 -19.27 -4.75
C LEU A 302 -0.15 -20.68 -5.07
N LEU A 303 0.44 -20.83 -6.24
CA LEU A 303 1.06 -22.08 -6.66
C LEU A 303 2.40 -22.28 -5.95
N SER A 304 2.66 -23.49 -5.49
CA SER A 304 3.94 -23.91 -4.94
C SER A 304 4.16 -25.41 -5.15
N LYS A 305 5.37 -25.89 -4.91
CA LYS A 305 5.72 -27.33 -4.94
C LYS A 305 4.87 -28.21 -3.98
N GLU A 306 4.20 -27.58 -3.04
CA GLU A 306 3.28 -28.23 -2.10
C GLU A 306 1.81 -28.16 -2.55
N ALA A 307 1.56 -27.71 -3.79
CA ALA A 307 0.21 -27.59 -4.34
C ALA A 307 -0.49 -28.96 -4.39
N GLY A 308 -1.59 -29.08 -3.66
CA GLY A 308 -2.42 -30.28 -3.69
C GLY A 308 -3.25 -30.38 -4.97
N LYS A 309 -3.80 -31.59 -5.23
CA LYS A 309 -4.64 -31.89 -6.41
C LYS A 309 -5.74 -30.84 -6.64
N HIS A 310 -6.47 -30.47 -5.59
CA HIS A 310 -7.58 -29.52 -5.71
C HIS A 310 -7.14 -28.13 -6.14
N LEU A 311 -5.99 -27.66 -5.66
CA LEU A 311 -5.44 -26.38 -6.08
C LEU A 311 -4.99 -26.41 -7.56
N LEU A 312 -4.35 -27.49 -7.99
CA LEU A 312 -3.95 -27.65 -9.40
C LEU A 312 -5.19 -27.66 -10.31
N ILE A 313 -6.24 -28.39 -9.93
CA ILE A 313 -7.52 -28.40 -10.66
C ILE A 313 -8.11 -26.98 -10.71
N ALA A 314 -8.20 -26.30 -9.56
CA ALA A 314 -8.78 -24.96 -9.49
C ALA A 314 -8.04 -23.95 -10.40
N LYS A 315 -6.70 -24.06 -10.47
CA LYS A 315 -5.85 -23.19 -11.29
C LYS A 315 -5.90 -23.53 -12.78
N LEU A 316 -6.03 -24.80 -13.13
CA LEU A 316 -5.93 -25.25 -14.52
C LEU A 316 -7.29 -25.45 -15.21
N LYS A 317 -8.37 -25.60 -14.45
CA LYS A 317 -9.71 -25.84 -15.01
C LYS A 317 -10.21 -24.72 -15.95
N PRO A 318 -9.90 -23.43 -15.73
CA PRO A 318 -10.25 -22.37 -16.69
C PRO A 318 -9.62 -22.56 -18.07
N PHE A 319 -8.40 -23.15 -18.12
CA PHE A 319 -7.64 -23.39 -19.35
C PHE A 319 -7.82 -24.78 -19.93
N PHE A 320 -8.01 -25.77 -19.06
CA PHE A 320 -8.18 -27.18 -19.40
C PHE A 320 -9.38 -27.74 -18.65
N PRO A 321 -10.60 -27.58 -19.19
CA PRO A 321 -11.86 -27.93 -18.48
C PRO A 321 -11.93 -29.39 -18.02
N ASP A 322 -11.29 -30.31 -18.74
CA ASP A 322 -11.25 -31.76 -18.49
C ASP A 322 -10.16 -32.18 -17.47
N ILE A 323 -9.36 -31.24 -16.96
CA ILE A 323 -8.20 -31.54 -16.08
C ILE A 323 -8.60 -32.34 -14.82
N ALA A 324 -9.80 -32.15 -14.30
CA ALA A 324 -10.27 -32.85 -13.11
C ALA A 324 -10.36 -34.39 -13.30
N GLU A 325 -10.58 -34.85 -14.54
CA GLU A 325 -10.68 -36.26 -14.94
C GLU A 325 -9.32 -36.85 -15.27
N ASN A 326 -8.28 -36.03 -15.50
CA ASN A 326 -6.94 -36.47 -15.87
C ASN A 326 -6.03 -36.62 -14.64
N ALA A 327 -6.26 -37.69 -13.84
CA ALA A 327 -5.48 -37.95 -12.63
C ALA A 327 -3.97 -38.15 -12.90
N GLU A 328 -3.60 -38.77 -14.02
CA GLU A 328 -2.20 -39.02 -14.38
C GLU A 328 -1.52 -37.72 -14.84
N GLY A 329 -2.20 -36.91 -15.63
CA GLY A 329 -1.74 -35.56 -16.01
C GLY A 329 -1.48 -34.69 -14.79
N LEU A 330 -2.38 -34.67 -13.80
CA LEU A 330 -2.19 -33.93 -12.55
C LEU A 330 -0.95 -34.38 -11.77
N LYS A 331 -0.66 -35.68 -11.71
CA LYS A 331 0.57 -36.19 -11.07
C LYS A 331 1.83 -35.73 -11.79
N ARG A 332 1.83 -35.81 -13.14
CA ARG A 332 2.94 -35.33 -13.99
C ARG A 332 3.18 -33.83 -13.77
N ILE A 333 2.12 -33.02 -13.73
CA ILE A 333 2.20 -31.58 -13.47
C ILE A 333 2.75 -31.30 -12.07
N ALA A 334 2.23 -31.96 -11.02
CA ALA A 334 2.72 -31.78 -9.66
C ALA A 334 4.21 -32.12 -9.52
N ARG A 335 4.67 -33.19 -10.18
CA ARG A 335 6.08 -33.56 -10.20
C ARG A 335 6.93 -32.51 -10.92
N ALA A 336 6.52 -32.08 -12.10
CA ALA A 336 7.23 -31.07 -12.87
C ALA A 336 7.28 -29.71 -12.13
N LEU A 337 6.19 -29.31 -11.46
CA LEU A 337 6.16 -28.12 -10.62
C LEU A 337 7.23 -28.17 -9.52
N LYS A 338 7.33 -29.30 -8.82
CA LYS A 338 8.35 -29.50 -7.79
C LYS A 338 9.76 -29.43 -8.34
N GLU A 339 10.03 -30.15 -9.43
CA GLU A 339 11.36 -30.18 -10.08
C GLU A 339 11.77 -28.77 -10.56
N ARG A 340 10.83 -28.01 -11.14
CA ARG A 340 11.08 -26.64 -11.60
C ARG A 340 11.32 -25.67 -10.44
N GLU A 341 10.53 -25.73 -9.36
CA GLU A 341 10.74 -24.87 -8.19
C GLU A 341 12.08 -25.19 -7.50
N ASP A 342 12.48 -26.45 -7.41
CA ASP A 342 13.78 -26.84 -6.89
C ASP A 342 14.94 -26.35 -7.80
N ALA A 343 14.69 -26.19 -9.11
CA ALA A 343 15.59 -25.54 -10.06
C ALA A 343 15.56 -24.00 -10.04
N GLY A 344 14.75 -23.39 -9.15
CA GLY A 344 14.72 -21.95 -8.94
C GLY A 344 13.57 -21.20 -9.61
N TYR A 345 12.66 -21.85 -10.31
CA TYR A 345 11.45 -21.23 -10.83
C TYR A 345 10.51 -20.79 -9.70
N THR A 346 9.60 -19.86 -9.97
CA THR A 346 8.51 -19.50 -9.08
C THR A 346 7.26 -19.26 -9.91
N TYR A 347 6.26 -20.08 -9.72
CA TYR A 347 4.99 -19.96 -10.43
C TYR A 347 3.95 -19.18 -9.62
N GLU A 348 4.23 -18.89 -8.36
CA GLU A 348 3.43 -18.03 -7.50
C GLU A 348 3.19 -16.64 -8.13
N ALA A 349 4.23 -16.10 -8.78
CA ALA A 349 4.20 -14.80 -9.45
C ALA A 349 4.21 -14.92 -10.99
N ALA A 350 4.06 -16.11 -11.55
CA ALA A 350 4.18 -16.38 -12.99
C ALA A 350 3.20 -17.45 -13.46
N GLU A 351 1.91 -17.20 -13.23
CA GLU A 351 0.85 -18.17 -13.53
C GLU A 351 0.76 -18.52 -15.01
N ALA A 352 1.03 -17.57 -15.91
CA ALA A 352 1.05 -17.83 -17.34
C ALA A 352 2.10 -18.88 -17.72
N SER A 353 3.34 -18.80 -17.19
CA SER A 353 4.34 -19.85 -17.41
C SER A 353 3.91 -21.21 -16.86
N PHE A 354 3.15 -21.23 -15.74
CA PHE A 354 2.62 -22.49 -15.21
C PHE A 354 1.57 -23.10 -16.15
N VAL A 355 0.68 -22.30 -16.71
CA VAL A 355 -0.31 -22.77 -17.69
C VAL A 355 0.37 -23.35 -18.93
N ILE A 356 1.39 -22.65 -19.46
CA ILE A 356 2.18 -23.14 -20.59
C ILE A 356 2.90 -24.46 -20.25
N LEU A 357 3.50 -24.55 -19.07
CA LEU A 357 4.14 -25.79 -18.61
C LEU A 357 3.12 -26.94 -18.52
N ALA A 358 1.97 -26.70 -17.90
CA ALA A 358 0.92 -27.70 -17.75
C ALA A 358 0.39 -28.15 -19.11
N GLY A 359 0.15 -27.23 -20.04
CA GLY A 359 -0.30 -27.53 -21.39
C GLY A 359 0.71 -28.41 -22.15
N LYS A 360 1.99 -28.11 -22.08
CA LYS A 360 3.06 -28.95 -22.65
C LYS A 360 3.06 -30.36 -22.06
N ILE A 361 2.88 -30.51 -20.75
CA ILE A 361 2.83 -31.81 -20.06
C ILE A 361 1.59 -32.62 -20.47
N LEU A 362 0.48 -31.95 -20.75
CA LEU A 362 -0.80 -32.55 -21.15
C LEU A 362 -0.90 -32.76 -22.66
N ASP A 363 0.15 -32.50 -23.41
CA ASP A 363 0.20 -32.57 -24.88
C ASP A 363 -0.91 -31.71 -25.54
N ARG A 364 -1.21 -30.55 -24.93
CA ARG A 364 -2.14 -29.56 -25.48
C ARG A 364 -1.42 -28.56 -26.39
N ASP A 365 -2.14 -28.03 -27.35
CA ASP A 365 -1.64 -27.02 -28.27
C ASP A 365 -1.57 -25.63 -27.60
N VAL A 366 -0.55 -25.43 -26.75
CA VAL A 366 -0.26 -24.16 -26.06
C VAL A 366 0.97 -23.45 -26.63
N THR A 367 1.67 -24.07 -27.59
CA THR A 367 2.86 -23.49 -28.22
C THR A 367 2.54 -23.05 -29.65
N ARG A 368 2.55 -21.75 -29.88
CA ARG A 368 2.19 -21.16 -31.18
C ARG A 368 3.36 -21.02 -32.16
N PHE A 369 4.57 -21.13 -31.65
CA PHE A 369 5.81 -21.12 -32.45
C PHE A 369 6.88 -21.92 -31.72
N GLU A 370 7.92 -22.31 -32.48
CA GLU A 370 9.10 -22.96 -31.93
C GLU A 370 10.30 -22.00 -32.04
N PRO A 371 10.87 -21.58 -30.87
CA PRO A 371 12.10 -20.80 -30.90
C PRO A 371 13.28 -21.67 -31.29
N ILE A 372 13.89 -21.38 -32.44
CA ILE A 372 15.04 -22.14 -32.97
C ILE A 372 16.35 -21.63 -32.35
N GLY A 373 16.51 -20.32 -32.23
CA GLY A 373 17.70 -19.73 -31.64
C GLY A 373 17.68 -18.21 -31.62
N TYR A 374 18.64 -17.67 -30.92
CA TYR A 374 18.87 -16.22 -30.87
C TYR A 374 20.36 -15.90 -30.76
N SER A 375 20.74 -14.69 -31.12
CA SER A 375 22.02 -14.07 -30.77
C SER A 375 21.81 -12.64 -30.33
N VAL A 376 22.67 -12.19 -29.41
CA VAL A 376 22.65 -10.80 -28.93
C VAL A 376 24.10 -10.30 -28.96
N THR A 377 24.31 -9.16 -29.60
CA THR A 377 25.59 -8.49 -29.67
C THR A 377 25.48 -7.12 -28.98
N ASN A 378 26.37 -6.88 -28.01
CA ASN A 378 26.52 -5.63 -27.33
C ASN A 378 27.99 -5.22 -27.40
N THR A 379 28.28 -4.05 -27.96
CA THR A 379 29.62 -3.51 -28.08
C THR A 379 29.71 -2.20 -27.31
N SER A 380 30.84 -1.94 -26.64
CA SER A 380 31.05 -0.73 -25.84
C SER A 380 30.97 0.56 -26.65
N ASP A 381 31.17 0.47 -27.95
CA ASP A 381 31.28 1.60 -28.86
C ASP A 381 29.93 1.99 -29.50
N GLU A 382 28.91 1.12 -29.36
CA GLU A 382 27.55 1.38 -29.86
C GLU A 382 26.57 1.58 -28.70
N PRO A 383 25.71 2.62 -28.77
CA PRO A 383 24.71 2.86 -27.72
C PRO A 383 23.55 1.86 -27.72
N GLU A 384 23.39 1.09 -28.78
CA GLU A 384 22.34 0.10 -28.97
C GLU A 384 22.89 -1.31 -29.10
N CYS A 385 22.16 -2.27 -28.53
CA CYS A 385 22.41 -3.70 -28.74
C CYS A 385 21.71 -4.17 -30.01
N THR A 386 22.31 -5.15 -30.71
CA THR A 386 21.66 -5.84 -31.82
C THR A 386 21.29 -7.26 -31.38
N ALA A 387 20.07 -7.68 -31.63
CA ALA A 387 19.63 -9.06 -31.44
C ALA A 387 19.08 -9.63 -32.72
N SER A 388 19.32 -10.91 -32.92
CA SER A 388 18.72 -11.71 -34.02
C SER A 388 18.01 -12.90 -33.40
N THR A 389 16.84 -13.27 -33.91
CA THR A 389 16.16 -14.49 -33.51
C THR A 389 15.59 -15.21 -34.69
N THR A 390 15.44 -16.53 -34.54
CA THR A 390 14.81 -17.40 -35.52
C THR A 390 13.72 -18.20 -34.86
N ILE A 391 12.53 -18.16 -35.44
CA ILE A 391 11.35 -18.93 -34.99
C ILE A 391 10.79 -19.77 -36.12
N ARG A 392 10.07 -20.84 -35.77
CA ARG A 392 9.33 -21.68 -36.71
C ARG A 392 7.85 -21.71 -36.33
N VAL A 393 6.99 -21.49 -37.32
CA VAL A 393 5.52 -21.59 -37.17
C VAL A 393 5.03 -22.58 -38.23
N GLY A 394 4.55 -23.72 -37.80
CA GLY A 394 4.31 -24.86 -38.73
C GLY A 394 5.58 -25.24 -39.47
N ASP A 395 5.52 -25.25 -40.83
CA ASP A 395 6.65 -25.55 -41.68
C ASP A 395 7.48 -24.31 -42.08
N VAL A 396 7.09 -23.14 -41.64
CA VAL A 396 7.75 -21.87 -42.04
C VAL A 396 8.71 -21.41 -40.98
N THR A 397 9.98 -21.27 -41.33
CA THR A 397 11.03 -20.68 -40.48
C THR A 397 11.29 -19.25 -40.88
N ARG A 398 11.41 -18.36 -39.88
CA ARG A 398 11.66 -16.95 -40.08
C ARG A 398 12.72 -16.43 -39.13
N SER A 399 13.58 -15.55 -39.64
CA SER A 399 14.60 -14.85 -38.87
C SER A 399 14.41 -13.36 -39.01
N ALA A 400 14.64 -12.63 -37.93
CA ALA A 400 14.64 -11.16 -37.89
C ALA A 400 15.75 -10.66 -36.98
N SER A 401 16.18 -9.41 -37.22
CA SER A 401 17.19 -8.73 -36.42
C SER A 401 16.72 -7.33 -36.10
N ALA A 402 16.86 -6.91 -34.84
CA ALA A 402 16.44 -5.61 -34.37
C ALA A 402 17.48 -4.95 -33.46
N LYS A 403 17.47 -3.62 -33.41
CA LYS A 403 18.25 -2.82 -32.46
C LYS A 403 17.40 -2.35 -31.30
N GLY A 404 18.00 -2.33 -30.11
CA GLY A 404 17.35 -1.87 -28.88
C GLY A 404 18.32 -1.24 -27.90
N LEU A 405 17.81 -0.46 -26.96
CA LEU A 405 18.61 0.24 -25.93
C LEU A 405 19.33 -0.70 -24.96
N GLY A 406 18.98 -1.99 -24.99
CA GLY A 406 19.61 -3.04 -24.19
C GLY A 406 19.32 -4.42 -24.77
N PRO A 407 20.01 -5.46 -24.26
CA PRO A 407 19.94 -6.82 -24.81
C PRO A 407 18.51 -7.38 -24.90
N VAL A 408 17.73 -7.24 -23.82
CA VAL A 408 16.36 -7.76 -23.75
C VAL A 408 15.41 -6.97 -24.65
N HIS A 409 15.58 -5.65 -24.75
CA HIS A 409 14.79 -4.82 -25.65
C HIS A 409 15.06 -5.13 -27.13
N ALA A 410 16.32 -5.35 -27.49
CA ALA A 410 16.67 -5.77 -28.85
C ALA A 410 16.08 -7.15 -29.17
N LEU A 411 16.16 -8.09 -28.21
CA LEU A 411 15.64 -9.44 -28.35
C LEU A 411 14.11 -9.46 -28.49
N ASP A 412 13.40 -8.70 -27.64
CA ASP A 412 11.96 -8.54 -27.73
C ASP A 412 11.52 -8.02 -29.11
N LYS A 413 12.16 -6.96 -29.60
CA LYS A 413 11.88 -6.42 -30.94
C LYS A 413 12.12 -7.47 -32.05
N ALA A 414 13.25 -8.19 -32.00
CA ALA A 414 13.56 -9.22 -33.01
C ALA A 414 12.51 -10.34 -32.96
N MET A 415 12.08 -10.80 -31.79
CA MET A 415 11.01 -11.79 -31.64
C MET A 415 9.69 -11.28 -32.25
N ARG A 416 9.31 -10.04 -31.96
CA ARG A 416 8.10 -9.42 -32.53
C ARG A 416 8.13 -9.37 -34.04
N GLU A 417 9.23 -8.90 -34.62
CA GLU A 417 9.39 -8.84 -36.10
C GLU A 417 9.24 -10.21 -36.74
N CYS A 418 9.75 -11.27 -36.10
CA CYS A 418 9.53 -12.64 -36.57
C CYS A 418 8.05 -13.03 -36.56
N MET A 419 7.32 -12.66 -35.51
CA MET A 419 5.96 -13.12 -35.24
C MET A 419 4.88 -12.31 -35.93
N LEU A 420 5.07 -10.99 -36.14
CA LEU A 420 4.04 -10.06 -36.64
C LEU A 420 3.34 -10.52 -37.92
N ASN A 421 4.06 -11.20 -38.83
CA ASN A 421 3.48 -11.69 -40.07
C ASN A 421 2.58 -12.92 -39.88
N PHE A 422 2.77 -13.67 -38.80
CA PHE A 422 1.94 -14.82 -38.46
C PHE A 422 0.82 -14.44 -37.54
N PHE A 423 1.10 -13.52 -36.60
CA PHE A 423 0.24 -13.14 -35.49
C PHE A 423 0.19 -11.61 -35.32
N PRO A 424 -0.65 -10.91 -36.09
CA PRO A 424 -0.76 -9.44 -36.01
C PRO A 424 -1.15 -8.92 -34.64
N SER A 425 -1.82 -9.73 -33.80
CA SER A 425 -2.23 -9.37 -32.43
C SER A 425 -1.05 -9.09 -31.49
N ILE A 426 0.16 -9.59 -31.81
CA ILE A 426 1.39 -9.35 -31.06
C ILE A 426 1.74 -7.86 -30.97
N ASP A 427 1.29 -7.05 -31.91
CA ASP A 427 1.53 -5.60 -31.91
C ASP A 427 0.95 -4.90 -30.65
N LYS A 428 -0.10 -5.45 -30.07
CA LYS A 428 -0.76 -4.94 -28.85
C LYS A 428 -0.08 -5.38 -27.56
N VAL A 429 0.80 -6.36 -27.63
CA VAL A 429 1.45 -6.92 -26.44
C VAL A 429 2.64 -6.05 -26.03
N SER A 430 2.74 -5.66 -24.79
CA SER A 430 3.81 -4.80 -24.25
C SER A 430 4.36 -5.35 -22.93
N LEU A 431 5.67 -5.37 -22.79
CA LEU A 431 6.33 -5.63 -21.52
C LEU A 431 6.24 -4.36 -20.64
N ILE A 432 5.70 -4.49 -19.44
CA ILE A 432 5.48 -3.37 -18.52
C ILE A 432 6.32 -3.45 -17.22
N ASP A 433 6.87 -4.64 -16.90
CA ASP A 433 7.78 -4.80 -15.76
C ASP A 433 8.78 -5.93 -16.02
N TYR A 434 10.01 -5.76 -15.56
CA TYR A 434 11.10 -6.70 -15.73
C TYR A 434 11.92 -6.77 -14.45
N LYS A 435 11.95 -7.94 -13.80
CA LYS A 435 12.67 -8.17 -12.54
C LYS A 435 13.65 -9.31 -12.66
N VAL A 436 14.87 -9.10 -12.19
CA VAL A 436 15.92 -10.11 -12.13
C VAL A 436 16.33 -10.37 -10.69
N ARG A 437 16.43 -11.64 -10.32
CA ARG A 437 16.91 -12.06 -9.00
C ARG A 437 17.95 -13.17 -9.13
N VAL A 438 19.08 -13.00 -8.45
CA VAL A 438 20.07 -14.07 -8.30
C VAL A 438 19.53 -15.12 -7.34
N ILE A 439 19.54 -16.40 -7.78
CA ILE A 439 18.99 -17.52 -7.00
C ILE A 439 20.06 -18.15 -6.10
N ASN A 440 21.29 -18.27 -6.59
CA ASN A 440 22.38 -18.95 -5.92
C ASN A 440 23.60 -18.04 -5.73
N PRO A 441 23.56 -17.06 -4.79
CA PRO A 441 24.62 -16.05 -4.66
C PRO A 441 26.00 -16.65 -4.35
N ARG A 442 26.06 -17.89 -3.80
CA ARG A 442 27.32 -18.58 -3.48
C ARG A 442 28.14 -18.97 -4.70
N SER A 443 27.53 -19.05 -5.86
CA SER A 443 28.17 -19.34 -7.14
C SER A 443 28.78 -18.11 -7.83
N ALA A 444 28.75 -16.95 -7.17
CA ALA A 444 29.26 -15.68 -7.68
C ALA A 444 28.73 -15.36 -9.10
N THR A 445 29.61 -15.12 -10.07
CA THR A 445 29.24 -14.78 -11.46
C THR A 445 28.62 -15.94 -12.25
N GLY A 446 28.76 -17.19 -11.75
CA GLY A 446 28.09 -18.37 -12.31
C GLY A 446 26.75 -18.70 -11.66
N ALA A 447 26.18 -17.78 -10.86
CA ALA A 447 24.90 -17.99 -10.21
C ALA A 447 23.74 -17.96 -11.22
N ALA A 448 22.79 -18.88 -11.06
CA ALA A 448 21.54 -18.82 -11.83
C ALA A 448 20.73 -17.59 -11.48
N VAL A 449 20.10 -17.00 -12.47
CA VAL A 449 19.18 -15.88 -12.32
C VAL A 449 17.76 -16.28 -12.66
N ARG A 450 16.82 -15.70 -11.94
CA ARG A 450 15.40 -15.77 -12.25
C ARG A 450 14.98 -14.45 -12.85
N VAL A 451 14.37 -14.51 -14.02
CA VAL A 451 13.77 -13.37 -14.70
C VAL A 451 12.24 -13.50 -14.59
N LEU A 452 11.60 -12.47 -14.09
CA LEU A 452 10.14 -12.31 -14.07
C LEU A 452 9.76 -11.18 -15.03
N ILE A 453 8.85 -11.45 -15.94
CA ILE A 453 8.33 -10.49 -16.91
C ILE A 453 6.84 -10.29 -16.65
N THR A 454 6.41 -9.03 -16.58
CA THR A 454 5.00 -8.66 -16.58
C THR A 454 4.66 -8.05 -17.93
N THR A 455 3.62 -8.57 -18.55
CA THR A 455 3.20 -8.22 -19.91
C THR A 455 1.73 -7.81 -19.92
N THR A 456 1.33 -6.95 -20.86
CA THR A 456 -0.05 -6.54 -21.07
C THR A 456 -0.38 -6.48 -22.56
N ASP A 457 -1.66 -6.69 -22.90
CA ASP A 457 -2.27 -6.40 -24.20
C ASP A 457 -3.11 -5.12 -24.19
N GLY A 458 -3.03 -4.34 -23.11
CA GLY A 458 -3.82 -3.14 -22.85
C GLY A 458 -5.15 -3.42 -22.14
N ARG A 459 -5.58 -4.69 -22.02
CA ARG A 459 -6.77 -5.13 -21.28
C ARG A 459 -6.42 -6.04 -20.11
N HIS A 460 -5.47 -6.94 -20.33
CA HIS A 460 -5.08 -7.99 -19.40
C HIS A 460 -3.62 -7.84 -19.02
N ILE A 461 -3.25 -8.38 -17.87
CA ILE A 461 -1.87 -8.42 -17.37
C ILE A 461 -1.55 -9.85 -16.99
N TRP A 462 -0.42 -10.38 -17.48
CA TRP A 462 0.07 -11.70 -17.10
C TRP A 462 1.56 -11.67 -16.79
N LYS A 463 2.02 -12.70 -16.10
CA LYS A 463 3.41 -12.80 -15.68
C LYS A 463 4.00 -14.13 -16.06
N THR A 464 5.27 -14.08 -16.49
CA THR A 464 6.04 -15.25 -16.92
C THR A 464 7.40 -15.28 -16.24
N VAL A 465 8.04 -16.45 -16.22
CA VAL A 465 9.31 -16.69 -15.53
C VAL A 465 10.26 -17.52 -16.39
N GLY A 466 11.52 -17.09 -16.40
CA GLY A 466 12.65 -17.89 -16.94
C GLY A 466 13.75 -18.01 -15.90
N VAL A 467 14.47 -19.13 -15.92
CA VAL A 467 15.59 -19.39 -15.02
C VAL A 467 16.75 -19.98 -15.82
N SER A 468 17.92 -19.38 -15.71
CA SER A 468 19.16 -19.81 -16.34
C SER A 468 20.36 -19.19 -15.63
N GLU A 469 21.56 -19.75 -15.85
CA GLU A 469 22.83 -19.10 -15.53
C GLU A 469 23.13 -17.93 -16.49
N ASP A 470 22.51 -17.93 -17.66
CA ASP A 470 22.56 -16.85 -18.65
C ASP A 470 21.27 -16.00 -18.55
N ILE A 471 21.43 -14.72 -18.21
CA ILE A 471 20.32 -13.77 -18.08
C ILE A 471 19.56 -13.57 -19.39
N ILE A 472 20.25 -13.65 -20.55
CA ILE A 472 19.60 -13.51 -21.85
C ILE A 472 18.75 -14.74 -22.14
N ARG A 473 19.25 -15.93 -21.82
CA ARG A 473 18.49 -17.17 -21.94
C ARG A 473 17.26 -17.16 -21.03
N ALA A 474 17.42 -16.77 -19.75
CA ALA A 474 16.28 -16.66 -18.83
C ALA A 474 15.23 -15.66 -19.33
N SER A 475 15.67 -14.54 -19.92
CA SER A 475 14.77 -13.54 -20.51
C SER A 475 14.06 -14.07 -21.75
N PHE A 476 14.78 -14.77 -22.62
CA PHE A 476 14.22 -15.36 -23.83
C PHE A 476 13.15 -16.41 -23.52
N ASP A 477 13.40 -17.26 -22.53
CA ASP A 477 12.43 -18.27 -22.08
C ASP A 477 11.16 -17.62 -21.50
N ALA A 478 11.32 -16.57 -20.67
CA ALA A 478 10.20 -15.83 -20.11
C ALA A 478 9.39 -15.06 -21.17
N LEU A 479 10.06 -14.44 -22.16
CA LEU A 479 9.42 -13.79 -23.31
C LEU A 479 8.67 -14.80 -24.17
N SER A 480 9.28 -15.96 -24.44
CA SER A 480 8.65 -17.03 -25.23
C SER A 480 7.35 -17.51 -24.60
N ASP A 481 7.38 -17.80 -23.28
CA ASP A 481 6.16 -18.16 -22.55
C ASP A 481 5.12 -17.05 -22.57
N SER A 482 5.54 -15.78 -22.47
CA SER A 482 4.65 -14.62 -22.52
C SER A 482 3.92 -14.52 -23.86
N TYR A 483 4.64 -14.74 -24.96
CA TYR A 483 4.03 -14.71 -26.29
C TYR A 483 3.17 -15.94 -26.57
N HIS A 484 3.56 -17.12 -26.11
CA HIS A 484 2.69 -18.30 -26.19
C HIS A 484 1.37 -18.07 -25.48
N PHE A 485 1.43 -17.47 -24.29
CA PHE A 485 0.22 -17.15 -23.52
C PHE A 485 -0.64 -16.10 -24.23
N ALA A 486 -0.05 -15.01 -24.72
CA ALA A 486 -0.74 -13.96 -25.45
C ALA A 486 -1.46 -14.43 -26.73
N LEU A 487 -0.92 -15.46 -27.37
CA LEU A 487 -1.43 -16.02 -28.64
C LEU A 487 -2.42 -17.18 -28.44
N SER A 488 -2.76 -17.52 -27.22
CA SER A 488 -3.72 -18.60 -26.93
C SER A 488 -5.12 -18.06 -26.92
N ASP A 489 -5.92 -18.39 -27.92
CA ASP A 489 -7.32 -17.95 -28.10
C ASP A 489 -8.24 -18.38 -26.96
N ASP A 490 -7.87 -19.41 -26.18
CA ASP A 490 -8.62 -19.96 -25.09
C ASP A 490 -8.53 -19.15 -23.77
N PHE A 491 -7.75 -18.07 -23.73
CA PHE A 491 -7.42 -17.36 -22.50
C PHE A 491 -8.23 -16.05 -22.29
N ASP A 492 -9.04 -15.65 -23.24
CA ASP A 492 -9.95 -14.50 -23.12
C ASP A 492 -10.94 -14.66 -21.92
N PHE A 493 -11.25 -15.90 -21.52
CA PHE A 493 -12.12 -16.20 -20.38
C PHE A 493 -11.45 -15.99 -19.00
N TYR A 494 -10.12 -15.94 -18.92
CA TYR A 494 -9.42 -15.86 -17.65
C TYR A 494 -9.45 -14.48 -17.02
N PHE A 495 -9.68 -13.47 -17.83
CA PHE A 495 -9.58 -12.05 -17.47
C PHE A 495 -10.95 -11.34 -17.36
N GLY A 496 -12.06 -12.09 -17.46
CA GLY A 496 -13.43 -11.60 -17.36
C GLY A 496 -13.92 -11.34 -15.94
#